data_6068b416fd1ada68251ac3d7eab8a260
#
_entry.id   6068b416fd1ada68251ac3d7eab8a260
#
_cell.length_a   1.000
_cell.length_b   1.000
_cell.length_c   1.000
_cell.angle_alpha   90.00
_cell.angle_beta   90.00
_cell.angle_gamma   90.00
#
_symmetry.space_group_name_H-M   'P 1'
#
loop_
_entity.id
_entity.type
_entity.pdbx_description
1 polymer ?
#
loop_
_entity_poly.entity_id
_entity_poly.type
_entity_poly.pdbx_seq_one_letter_code
_entity_poly.pdbx_strand_id
1 'polypeptide(L)'
;PPLPEQQKIAEILTTQDKVIELKEKRIAQKQRQKKYLMQQLLTGKKRLKGFSGEWKKQRLSEVLKERKEKNVAEDLLICSVAVQKGVIGQIEHLGRSYAATDTSNYSVVGFGDIVYTKSPTGDFPYGIIKQSHIQDNVAVSPLYGVYIPVNYWLGYILHTYFQYAVNVT
;
A
#
# COMPACT_ATOMS: atom_id res chain seq x y z
N PRO A 1 16.91 -39.09 23.18
CA PRO A 1 16.20 -38.95 24.44
C PRO A 1 15.32 -40.17 24.70
N PRO A 2 14.92 -40.45 25.98
CA PRO A 2 14.01 -41.54 26.31
C PRO A 2 12.63 -41.35 25.60
N LEU A 3 11.91 -42.47 25.36
CA LEU A 3 10.62 -42.43 24.65
C LEU A 3 9.62 -41.42 25.20
N PRO A 4 9.43 -41.27 26.53
CA PRO A 4 8.51 -40.25 27.07
C PRO A 4 8.90 -38.82 26.74
N GLU A 5 10.21 -38.52 26.64
CA GLU A 5 10.71 -37.22 26.24
C GLU A 5 10.47 -36.98 24.75
N GLN A 6 10.69 -37.99 23.89
CA GLN A 6 10.39 -37.92 22.46
C GLN A 6 8.90 -37.62 22.23
N GLN A 7 8.01 -38.30 22.94
CA GLN A 7 6.56 -38.06 22.88
C GLN A 7 6.23 -36.63 23.26
N LYS A 8 6.80 -36.13 24.36
CA LYS A 8 6.56 -34.76 24.82
C LYS A 8 7.02 -33.69 23.85
N ILE A 9 8.19 -33.88 23.26
CA ILE A 9 8.72 -33.01 22.20
C ILE A 9 7.76 -33.00 21.00
N ALA A 10 7.33 -34.19 20.54
CA ALA A 10 6.41 -34.32 19.41
C ALA A 10 5.06 -33.61 19.69
N GLU A 11 4.49 -33.78 20.89
CA GLU A 11 3.25 -33.09 21.30
C GLU A 11 3.39 -31.57 21.28
N ILE A 12 4.51 -31.04 21.76
CA ILE A 12 4.77 -29.58 21.75
C ILE A 12 4.85 -29.07 20.32
N LEU A 13 5.62 -29.74 19.44
CA LEU A 13 5.81 -29.33 18.07
C LEU A 13 4.51 -29.42 17.26
N THR A 14 3.80 -30.55 17.35
CA THR A 14 2.51 -30.70 16.65
C THR A 14 1.44 -29.71 17.14
N THR A 15 1.49 -29.31 18.40
CA THR A 15 0.64 -28.24 18.94
C THR A 15 0.97 -26.90 18.29
N GLN A 16 2.25 -26.56 18.12
CA GLN A 16 2.66 -25.33 17.44
C GLN A 16 2.28 -25.36 15.95
N ASP A 17 2.45 -26.46 15.25
CA ASP A 17 2.02 -26.62 13.85
C ASP A 17 0.52 -26.34 13.71
N LYS A 18 -0.30 -26.89 14.61
CA LYS A 18 -1.74 -26.64 14.64
C LYS A 18 -2.08 -25.15 14.89
N VAL A 19 -1.34 -24.47 15.75
CA VAL A 19 -1.52 -23.03 15.99
C VAL A 19 -1.19 -22.23 14.74
N ILE A 20 -0.12 -22.59 14.02
CA ILE A 20 0.27 -21.95 12.75
C ILE A 20 -0.85 -22.13 11.72
N GLU A 21 -1.32 -23.36 11.49
CA GLU A 21 -2.41 -23.66 10.57
C GLU A 21 -3.69 -22.84 10.87
N LEU A 22 -4.09 -22.77 12.14
CA LEU A 22 -5.26 -21.98 12.55
C LEU A 22 -5.08 -20.48 12.31
N LYS A 23 -3.88 -19.95 12.52
CA LYS A 23 -3.58 -18.55 12.21
C LYS A 23 -3.63 -18.26 10.71
N GLU A 24 -3.10 -19.15 9.87
CA GLU A 24 -3.15 -19.05 8.41
C GLU A 24 -4.61 -19.05 7.90
N LYS A 25 -5.42 -19.99 8.39
CA LYS A 25 -6.86 -20.04 8.10
C LYS A 25 -7.56 -18.75 8.49
N ARG A 26 -7.22 -18.18 9.66
CA ARG A 26 -7.78 -16.91 10.12
C ARG A 26 -7.37 -15.72 9.23
N ILE A 27 -6.12 -15.69 8.81
CA ILE A 27 -5.61 -14.65 7.87
C ILE A 27 -6.38 -14.74 6.55
N ALA A 28 -6.49 -15.92 5.96
CA ALA A 28 -7.22 -16.13 4.72
C ALA A 28 -8.70 -15.74 4.83
N GLN A 29 -9.34 -16.00 5.97
CA GLN A 29 -10.72 -15.57 6.24
C GLN A 29 -10.82 -14.03 6.31
N LYS A 30 -9.88 -13.36 6.99
CA LYS A 30 -9.86 -11.90 7.09
C LYS A 30 -9.57 -11.22 5.75
N GLN A 31 -8.72 -11.79 4.92
CA GLN A 31 -8.47 -11.32 3.56
C GLN A 31 -9.73 -11.40 2.69
N ARG A 32 -10.47 -12.52 2.75
CA ARG A 32 -11.77 -12.68 2.06
C ARG A 32 -12.80 -11.66 2.57
N GLN A 33 -12.87 -11.46 3.89
CA GLN A 33 -13.76 -10.46 4.49
C GLN A 33 -13.42 -9.03 4.01
N LYS A 34 -12.12 -8.67 4.00
CA LYS A 34 -11.64 -7.39 3.49
C LYS A 34 -12.03 -7.20 2.02
N LYS A 35 -11.78 -8.20 1.17
CA LYS A 35 -12.16 -8.17 -0.26
C LYS A 35 -13.66 -7.95 -0.44
N TYR A 36 -14.50 -8.67 0.30
CA TYR A 36 -15.94 -8.49 0.27
C TYR A 36 -16.37 -7.07 0.68
N LEU A 37 -15.82 -6.55 1.78
CA LEU A 37 -16.14 -5.19 2.22
C LEU A 37 -15.70 -4.13 1.19
N MET A 38 -14.54 -4.29 0.58
CA MET A 38 -14.09 -3.41 -0.50
C MET A 38 -15.08 -3.43 -1.68
N GLN A 39 -15.53 -4.61 -2.11
CA GLN A 39 -16.54 -4.74 -3.17
C GLN A 39 -17.85 -4.06 -2.84
N GLN A 40 -18.31 -4.13 -1.60
CA GLN A 40 -19.57 -3.54 -1.20
C GLN A 40 -19.48 -2.02 -1.00
N LEU A 41 -18.42 -1.56 -0.33
CA LEU A 41 -18.29 -0.17 0.10
C LEU A 41 -17.72 0.73 -1.00
N LEU A 42 -16.66 0.28 -1.72
CA LEU A 42 -16.01 1.10 -2.75
C LEU A 42 -16.80 1.19 -4.06
N THR A 43 -17.78 0.33 -4.26
CA THR A 43 -18.70 0.39 -5.41
C THR A 43 -20.03 1.09 -5.09
N GLY A 44 -20.22 1.50 -3.83
CA GLY A 44 -21.47 2.10 -3.37
C GLY A 44 -22.65 1.13 -3.26
N LYS A 45 -22.44 -0.18 -3.50
CA LYS A 45 -23.51 -1.22 -3.36
C LYS A 45 -24.08 -1.27 -1.93
N LYS A 46 -23.24 -1.02 -0.94
CA LYS A 46 -23.64 -0.90 0.45
C LYS A 46 -23.23 0.47 0.99
N ARG A 47 -24.21 1.19 1.56
CA ARG A 47 -23.98 2.46 2.22
C ARG A 47 -23.87 2.27 3.73
N LEU A 48 -23.07 3.11 4.37
CA LEU A 48 -23.02 3.15 5.83
C LEU A 48 -24.30 3.76 6.39
N LYS A 49 -24.72 3.35 7.58
CA LYS A 49 -25.90 3.89 8.24
C LYS A 49 -25.74 5.43 8.41
N GLY A 50 -26.77 6.18 8.05
CA GLY A 50 -26.74 7.65 8.08
C GLY A 50 -26.20 8.32 6.81
N PHE A 51 -25.74 7.56 5.81
CA PHE A 51 -25.26 8.09 4.54
C PHE A 51 -26.10 7.54 3.38
N SER A 52 -26.99 8.35 2.84
CA SER A 52 -27.94 7.97 1.77
C SER A 52 -27.72 8.70 0.44
N GLY A 53 -26.85 9.72 0.39
CA GLY A 53 -26.60 10.49 -0.83
C GLY A 53 -25.99 9.63 -1.96
N GLU A 54 -26.33 9.92 -3.21
CA GLU A 54 -25.77 9.22 -4.37
C GLU A 54 -24.28 9.54 -4.55
N TRP A 55 -23.52 8.57 -5.08
CA TRP A 55 -22.14 8.79 -5.46
C TRP A 55 -22.10 9.60 -6.75
N LYS A 56 -21.32 10.68 -6.74
CA LYS A 56 -21.13 11.53 -7.92
C LYS A 56 -19.83 11.17 -8.62
N LYS A 57 -19.85 11.09 -9.96
CA LYS A 57 -18.63 11.00 -10.76
C LYS A 57 -17.89 12.34 -10.68
N GLN A 58 -16.60 12.28 -10.37
CA GLN A 58 -15.70 13.44 -10.37
C GLN A 58 -14.43 13.10 -11.13
N ARG A 59 -13.79 14.12 -11.71
CA ARG A 59 -12.48 13.94 -12.34
C ARG A 59 -11.41 13.83 -11.26
N LEU A 60 -10.40 13.00 -11.48
CA LEU A 60 -9.27 12.88 -10.55
C LEU A 60 -8.55 14.22 -10.36
N SER A 61 -8.50 15.08 -11.38
CA SER A 61 -7.93 16.42 -11.29
C SER A 61 -8.65 17.38 -10.35
N GLU A 62 -9.90 17.08 -9.97
CA GLU A 62 -10.66 17.87 -9.00
C GLU A 62 -10.34 17.45 -7.54
N VAL A 63 -9.84 16.24 -7.36
CA VAL A 63 -9.62 15.64 -6.04
C VAL A 63 -8.14 15.33 -5.75
N LEU A 64 -7.28 15.42 -6.75
CA LEU A 64 -5.83 15.22 -6.68
C LEU A 64 -5.10 16.41 -7.32
N LYS A 65 -4.14 17.00 -6.61
CA LYS A 65 -3.27 18.04 -7.14
C LYS A 65 -1.84 17.49 -7.25
N GLU A 66 -1.21 17.62 -8.41
CA GLU A 66 0.19 17.22 -8.57
C GLU A 66 1.09 18.00 -7.62
N ARG A 67 1.96 17.30 -6.86
CA ARG A 67 3.01 17.91 -6.07
C ARG A 67 4.22 18.21 -6.96
N LYS A 68 4.57 19.49 -7.06
CA LYS A 68 5.70 19.93 -7.89
C LYS A 68 6.98 20.15 -7.10
N GLU A 69 6.92 19.98 -5.78
CA GLU A 69 8.04 20.18 -4.87
C GLU A 69 9.16 19.17 -5.14
N LYS A 70 10.42 19.62 -5.10
CA LYS A 70 11.60 18.81 -5.40
C LYS A 70 12.54 18.77 -4.18
N ASN A 71 13.33 17.70 -4.10
CA ASN A 71 14.34 17.46 -3.08
C ASN A 71 15.62 18.29 -3.35
N VAL A 72 15.48 19.62 -3.47
CA VAL A 72 16.58 20.51 -3.87
C VAL A 72 17.77 20.45 -2.89
N ALA A 73 17.49 20.26 -1.60
CA ALA A 73 18.53 20.14 -0.56
C ALA A 73 19.20 18.75 -0.53
N GLU A 74 18.64 17.75 -1.23
CA GLU A 74 19.12 16.36 -1.31
C GLU A 74 19.25 15.65 0.05
N ASP A 75 18.51 16.11 1.06
CA ASP A 75 18.55 15.63 2.45
C ASP A 75 17.44 14.62 2.81
N LEU A 76 16.49 14.40 1.89
CA LEU A 76 15.35 13.52 2.16
C LEU A 76 15.71 12.05 1.93
N LEU A 77 15.10 11.18 2.74
CA LEU A 77 15.18 9.73 2.56
C LEU A 77 14.63 9.33 1.19
N ILE A 78 15.44 8.66 0.39
CA ILE A 78 15.02 8.14 -0.92
C ILE A 78 14.17 6.89 -0.73
N CYS A 79 12.96 6.95 -1.28
CA CYS A 79 11.98 5.89 -1.21
C CYS A 79 11.66 5.29 -2.59
N SER A 80 11.17 4.07 -2.58
CA SER A 80 10.56 3.38 -3.71
C SER A 80 9.12 3.00 -3.37
N VAL A 81 8.38 2.47 -4.37
CA VAL A 81 7.00 2.03 -4.19
C VAL A 81 6.93 0.52 -4.39
N ALA A 82 6.60 -0.19 -3.34
CA ALA A 82 6.43 -1.64 -3.34
C ALA A 82 4.95 -2.04 -3.36
N VAL A 83 4.61 -3.11 -4.09
CA VAL A 83 3.23 -3.62 -4.20
C VAL A 83 2.61 -3.88 -2.84
N GLN A 84 3.34 -4.56 -1.95
CA GLN A 84 2.81 -4.98 -0.64
C GLN A 84 3.05 -3.94 0.47
N LYS A 85 4.19 -3.26 0.44
CA LYS A 85 4.64 -2.37 1.53
C LYS A 85 4.28 -0.88 1.31
N GLY A 86 3.91 -0.50 0.08
CA GLY A 86 3.64 0.90 -0.27
C GLY A 86 4.92 1.72 -0.46
N VAL A 87 4.90 2.97 -0.03
CA VAL A 87 6.09 3.85 -0.04
C VAL A 87 7.02 3.41 1.09
N ILE A 88 8.27 3.09 0.75
CA ILE A 88 9.25 2.49 1.68
C ILE A 88 10.66 2.92 1.30
N GLY A 89 11.55 3.04 2.28
CA GLY A 89 12.97 3.35 2.06
C GLY A 89 13.59 2.42 1.02
N GLN A 90 14.29 2.99 0.04
CA GLN A 90 14.80 2.21 -1.10
C GLN A 90 15.79 1.15 -0.66
N ILE A 91 16.68 1.46 0.29
CA ILE A 91 17.67 0.50 0.83
C ILE A 91 16.96 -0.62 1.60
N GLU A 92 15.96 -0.28 2.42
CA GLU A 92 15.16 -1.26 3.16
C GLU A 92 14.42 -2.23 2.24
N HIS A 93 13.95 -1.73 1.08
CA HIS A 93 13.19 -2.54 0.14
C HIS A 93 14.08 -3.39 -0.78
N LEU A 94 15.16 -2.82 -1.30
CA LEU A 94 15.97 -3.40 -2.39
C LEU A 94 17.35 -3.87 -1.93
N GLY A 95 17.71 -3.67 -0.65
CA GLY A 95 19.00 -4.00 -0.07
C GLY A 95 20.14 -3.05 -0.46
N ARG A 96 19.93 -2.17 -1.43
CA ARG A 96 20.88 -1.14 -1.88
C ARG A 96 20.17 0.07 -2.46
N SER A 97 20.88 1.19 -2.56
CA SER A 97 20.39 2.37 -3.26
C SER A 97 20.53 2.21 -4.78
N TYR A 98 19.50 2.63 -5.50
CA TYR A 98 19.51 2.81 -6.96
C TYR A 98 19.26 4.29 -7.31
N ALA A 99 19.33 5.17 -6.32
CA ALA A 99 19.22 6.59 -6.54
C ALA A 99 20.36 7.10 -7.42
N ALA A 100 20.08 8.12 -8.22
CA ALA A 100 21.10 8.85 -8.92
C ALA A 100 22.04 9.55 -7.91
N THR A 101 23.24 9.93 -8.33
CA THR A 101 24.16 10.71 -7.51
C THR A 101 23.55 12.09 -7.17
N ASP A 102 22.85 12.70 -8.13
CA ASP A 102 22.05 13.93 -7.95
C ASP A 102 20.59 13.56 -7.77
N THR A 103 20.04 13.85 -6.59
CA THR A 103 18.64 13.62 -6.24
C THR A 103 17.83 14.90 -6.15
N SER A 104 18.38 16.04 -6.55
CA SER A 104 17.74 17.36 -6.50
C SER A 104 16.43 17.42 -7.30
N ASN A 105 16.32 16.63 -8.37
CA ASN A 105 15.13 16.51 -9.22
C ASN A 105 14.09 15.49 -8.69
N TYR A 106 14.38 14.77 -7.61
CA TYR A 106 13.43 13.82 -7.03
C TYR A 106 12.21 14.56 -6.49
N SER A 107 11.06 13.92 -6.59
CA SER A 107 9.81 14.53 -6.12
C SER A 107 9.62 14.30 -4.64
N VAL A 108 9.31 15.35 -3.90
CA VAL A 108 8.96 15.26 -2.47
C VAL A 108 7.63 14.51 -2.33
N VAL A 109 7.54 13.68 -1.31
CA VAL A 109 6.32 12.96 -0.91
C VAL A 109 6.07 13.24 0.56
N GLY A 110 4.94 13.85 0.87
CA GLY A 110 4.50 14.08 2.24
C GLY A 110 3.57 12.97 2.75
N PHE A 111 3.27 13.04 4.05
CA PHE A 111 2.27 12.15 4.66
C PHE A 111 0.91 12.29 3.98
N GLY A 112 0.33 11.16 3.59
CA GLY A 112 -0.98 11.13 2.93
C GLY A 112 -0.96 11.34 1.42
N ASP A 113 0.18 11.71 0.82
CA ASP A 113 0.30 11.86 -0.63
C ASP A 113 0.11 10.53 -1.35
N ILE A 114 -0.41 10.61 -2.55
CA ILE A 114 -0.54 9.47 -3.48
C ILE A 114 0.69 9.41 -4.37
N VAL A 115 1.36 8.28 -4.43
CA VAL A 115 2.47 8.00 -5.35
C VAL A 115 2.02 6.99 -6.41
N TYR A 116 2.24 7.33 -7.67
CA TYR A 116 1.91 6.52 -8.84
C TYR A 116 3.17 6.17 -9.64
N THR A 117 3.40 4.89 -9.91
CA THR A 117 4.64 4.42 -10.55
C THR A 117 4.72 4.67 -12.05
N LYS A 118 3.61 4.96 -12.74
CA LYS A 118 3.53 5.19 -14.20
C LYS A 118 4.03 4.02 -15.08
N SER A 119 4.53 2.94 -14.50
CA SER A 119 5.11 1.80 -15.21
C SER A 119 4.46 0.50 -14.76
N PRO A 120 4.35 -0.50 -15.65
CA PRO A 120 3.91 -1.83 -15.27
C PRO A 120 4.77 -2.37 -14.11
N THR A 121 4.13 -3.01 -13.13
CA THR A 121 4.81 -3.55 -11.94
C THR A 121 4.12 -4.84 -11.52
N GLY A 122 4.76 -5.99 -11.74
CA GLY A 122 4.16 -7.29 -11.46
C GLY A 122 2.81 -7.45 -12.16
N ASP A 123 1.77 -7.79 -11.40
CA ASP A 123 0.40 -7.99 -11.90
C ASP A 123 -0.36 -6.68 -12.20
N PHE A 124 0.31 -5.52 -12.14
CA PHE A 124 -0.28 -4.21 -12.34
C PHE A 124 0.18 -3.59 -13.69
N PRO A 125 -0.52 -3.85 -14.81
CA PRO A 125 -0.10 -3.43 -16.14
C PRO A 125 -0.09 -1.90 -16.31
N TYR A 126 -0.86 -1.18 -15.51
CA TYR A 126 -0.94 0.29 -15.56
C TYR A 126 -0.15 0.97 -14.42
N GLY A 127 0.74 0.22 -13.75
CA GLY A 127 1.44 0.71 -12.57
C GLY A 127 0.61 0.62 -11.28
N ILE A 128 1.25 0.96 -10.17
CA ILE A 128 0.64 0.91 -8.84
C ILE A 128 0.44 2.32 -8.26
N ILE A 129 -0.62 2.45 -7.50
CA ILE A 129 -0.97 3.66 -6.77
C ILE A 129 -0.93 3.34 -5.29
N LYS A 130 -0.13 4.09 -4.53
CA LYS A 130 0.03 3.92 -3.08
C LYS A 130 -0.07 5.26 -2.37
N GLN A 131 -0.73 5.29 -1.21
CA GLN A 131 -0.68 6.42 -0.31
C GLN A 131 0.54 6.30 0.60
N SER A 132 1.26 7.41 0.81
CA SER A 132 2.34 7.49 1.78
C SER A 132 1.80 7.51 3.20
N HIS A 133 2.38 6.68 4.07
CA HIS A 133 2.10 6.64 5.51
C HIS A 133 3.35 7.01 6.32
N ILE A 134 4.41 7.47 5.66
CA ILE A 134 5.63 7.97 6.31
C ILE A 134 5.33 9.36 6.83
N GLN A 135 5.61 9.61 8.11
CA GLN A 135 5.29 10.89 8.77
C GLN A 135 6.13 12.05 8.25
N ASP A 136 7.41 11.77 8.02
CA ASP A 136 8.34 12.76 7.48
C ASP A 136 8.23 12.88 5.96
N ASN A 137 8.66 14.01 5.42
CA ASN A 137 8.82 14.13 3.98
C ASN A 137 9.92 13.19 3.50
N VAL A 138 9.68 12.54 2.38
CA VAL A 138 10.64 11.66 1.72
C VAL A 138 10.72 12.02 0.24
N ALA A 139 11.67 11.44 -0.50
CA ALA A 139 11.82 11.69 -1.92
C ALA A 139 11.69 10.42 -2.76
N VAL A 140 11.07 10.55 -3.93
CA VAL A 140 10.94 9.45 -4.90
C VAL A 140 11.45 9.88 -6.27
N SER A 141 11.89 8.90 -7.07
CA SER A 141 12.37 9.14 -8.44
C SER A 141 11.38 9.97 -9.27
N PRO A 142 11.85 10.84 -10.17
CA PRO A 142 11.01 11.60 -11.11
C PRO A 142 10.13 10.72 -12.03
N LEU A 143 10.45 9.44 -12.14
CA LEU A 143 9.63 8.46 -12.86
C LEU A 143 8.26 8.25 -12.22
N TYR A 144 8.09 8.60 -10.95
CA TYR A 144 6.81 8.51 -10.25
C TYR A 144 6.02 9.82 -10.36
N GLY A 145 4.70 9.71 -10.30
CA GLY A 145 3.83 10.86 -10.09
C GLY A 145 3.48 10.99 -8.61
N VAL A 146 3.53 12.20 -8.07
CA VAL A 146 3.14 12.47 -6.69
C VAL A 146 1.96 13.42 -6.67
N TYR A 147 0.91 13.08 -5.95
CA TYR A 147 -0.34 13.82 -5.92
C TYR A 147 -0.83 14.01 -4.50
N ILE A 148 -1.22 15.23 -4.17
CA ILE A 148 -1.82 15.63 -2.91
C ILE A 148 -3.34 15.41 -3.03
N PRO A 149 -3.96 14.52 -2.27
CA PRO A 149 -5.40 14.37 -2.24
C PRO A 149 -6.04 15.53 -1.46
N VAL A 150 -7.31 15.86 -1.78
CA VAL A 150 -8.09 16.91 -1.06
C VAL A 150 -8.12 16.66 0.45
N ASN A 151 -8.11 15.40 0.86
CA ASN A 151 -7.90 14.99 2.26
C ASN A 151 -7.33 13.59 2.34
N TYR A 152 -6.77 13.24 3.49
CA TYR A 152 -6.14 11.94 3.76
C TYR A 152 -7.08 10.74 3.48
N TRP A 153 -8.34 10.84 3.90
CA TRP A 153 -9.29 9.73 3.79
C TRP A 153 -9.67 9.43 2.34
N LEU A 154 -9.80 10.46 1.52
CA LEU A 154 -10.00 10.29 0.08
C LEU A 154 -8.80 9.64 -0.57
N GLY A 155 -7.58 10.04 -0.19
CA GLY A 155 -6.35 9.38 -0.63
C GLY A 155 -6.36 7.89 -0.30
N TYR A 156 -6.76 7.52 0.90
CA TYR A 156 -6.88 6.11 1.32
C TYR A 156 -7.94 5.33 0.52
N ILE A 157 -9.09 5.96 0.24
CA ILE A 157 -10.14 5.36 -0.59
C ILE A 157 -9.64 5.13 -2.01
N LEU A 158 -8.98 6.12 -2.64
CA LEU A 158 -8.43 6.01 -3.99
C LEU A 158 -7.35 4.93 -4.08
N HIS A 159 -6.39 4.94 -3.17
CA HIS A 159 -5.36 3.90 -3.06
C HIS A 159 -5.99 2.50 -2.98
N THR A 160 -7.01 2.32 -2.14
CA THR A 160 -7.68 1.04 -1.94
C THR A 160 -8.51 0.64 -3.16
N TYR A 161 -9.21 1.59 -3.78
CA TYR A 161 -10.02 1.37 -4.98
C TYR A 161 -9.18 0.89 -6.16
N PHE A 162 -8.06 1.57 -6.45
CA PHE A 162 -7.19 1.18 -7.56
C PHE A 162 -6.51 -0.16 -7.34
N GLN A 163 -6.19 -0.53 -6.11
CA GLN A 163 -5.72 -1.89 -5.82
C GLN A 163 -6.79 -2.95 -6.06
N TYR A 164 -8.06 -2.61 -5.78
CA TYR A 164 -9.18 -3.51 -5.98
C TYR A 164 -9.54 -3.63 -7.46
N ALA A 165 -9.63 -2.52 -8.20
CA ALA A 165 -10.04 -2.49 -9.60
C ALA A 165 -9.13 -3.33 -10.50
N VAL A 166 -7.81 -3.38 -10.22
CA VAL A 166 -6.84 -4.20 -10.98
C VAL A 166 -7.03 -5.71 -10.72
N ASN A 167 -7.59 -6.10 -9.59
CA ASN A 167 -7.78 -7.51 -9.21
C ASN A 167 -9.18 -8.06 -9.60
N VAL A 168 -10.01 -7.31 -10.32
CA VAL A 168 -11.40 -7.69 -10.66
C VAL A 168 -11.65 -7.73 -12.17
N THR A 169 -10.70 -7.27 -12.96
CA THR A 169 -10.68 -7.46 -14.42
C THR A 169 -9.93 -8.73 -14.78
#